data_a595daca6ae4696a636fba57bb688f26
#
_entry.id   a595daca6ae4696a636fba57bb688f26
#
_cell.length_a   1.000
_cell.length_b   1.000
_cell.length_c   1.000
_cell.angle_alpha   90.00
_cell.angle_beta   90.00
_cell.angle_gamma   90.00
#
_symmetry.space_group_name_H-M   'P 1'
#
loop_
_entity.id
_entity.type
_entity.pdbx_description
1 polymer ?
#
loop_
_entity_poly.entity_id
_entity_poly.type
_entity_poly.pdbx_seq_one_letter_code
_entity_poly.pdbx_strand_id
1 'polypeptide(L)'
;MNNNIDKFEQEVFRHVYSRLWKVVSVIGLLIGAGIIFMVHSASDKPIKADMEINVPGLVCSSCGLGIKKFLKREINVKYVAFNITEQLVLVDFVERDGTVLYLKNDKIIALVKKAGYEVKSIKRLDNKKPNRYNKP
;
A
#
# COMPACT_ATOMS: atom_id res chain seq x y z
N MET A 1 10.94 66.24 20.20
CA MET A 1 9.78 66.18 19.29
C MET A 1 9.95 64.94 18.44
N ASN A 2 9.37 63.75 18.76
CA ASN A 2 9.14 62.63 17.82
C ASN A 2 8.51 61.39 18.49
N ASN A 3 7.90 61.54 19.70
CA ASN A 3 7.33 60.38 20.41
C ASN A 3 5.95 59.89 19.88
N ASN A 4 5.38 60.56 18.87
CA ASN A 4 4.05 60.21 18.35
C ASN A 4 4.11 59.30 17.11
N ILE A 5 5.22 59.29 16.38
CA ILE A 5 5.37 58.49 15.17
C ILE A 5 5.66 57.03 15.56
N ASP A 6 6.52 56.81 16.56
CA ASP A 6 6.87 55.48 17.04
C ASP A 6 5.70 54.74 17.67
N LYS A 7 4.77 55.46 18.26
CA LYS A 7 3.57 54.87 18.87
C LYS A 7 2.54 54.39 17.86
N PHE A 8 2.42 55.11 16.75
CA PHE A 8 1.50 54.77 15.66
C PHE A 8 1.99 53.54 14.86
N GLU A 9 3.28 53.45 14.61
CA GLU A 9 3.88 52.28 13.97
C GLU A 9 3.73 51.02 14.82
N GLN A 10 3.93 51.10 16.11
CA GLN A 10 3.81 49.97 17.03
C GLN A 10 2.38 49.42 17.13
N GLU A 11 1.36 50.28 17.09
CA GLU A 11 -0.04 49.84 17.15
C GLU A 11 -0.48 49.16 15.82
N VAL A 12 -0.11 49.73 14.69
CA VAL A 12 -0.39 49.17 13.38
C VAL A 12 0.30 47.80 13.21
N PHE A 13 1.58 47.70 13.62
CA PHE A 13 2.31 46.45 13.58
C PHE A 13 1.66 45.36 14.46
N ARG A 14 1.18 45.69 15.64
CA ARG A 14 0.53 44.74 16.54
C ARG A 14 -0.80 44.23 16.01
N HIS A 15 -1.61 45.08 15.38
CA HIS A 15 -2.90 44.69 14.82
C HIS A 15 -2.74 43.84 13.53
N VAL A 16 -1.81 44.18 12.67
CA VAL A 16 -1.50 43.43 11.48
C VAL A 16 -0.91 42.06 11.82
N TYR A 17 0.03 42.04 12.79
CA TYR A 17 0.68 40.79 13.21
C TYR A 17 -0.28 39.83 13.92
N SER A 18 -1.24 40.34 14.71
CA SER A 18 -2.24 39.50 15.39
C SER A 18 -3.24 38.86 14.41
N ARG A 19 -3.59 39.58 13.32
CA ARG A 19 -4.46 39.04 12.29
C ARG A 19 -3.71 38.02 11.39
N LEU A 20 -2.48 38.32 11.02
CA LEU A 20 -1.62 37.41 10.25
C LEU A 20 -1.33 36.12 11.04
N TRP A 21 -1.08 36.22 12.36
CA TRP A 21 -0.86 35.05 13.21
C TRP A 21 -2.08 34.11 13.27
N LYS A 22 -3.28 34.67 13.33
CA LYS A 22 -4.52 33.87 13.30
C LYS A 22 -4.71 33.15 11.96
N VAL A 23 -4.42 33.81 10.85
CA VAL A 23 -4.53 33.23 9.50
C VAL A 23 -3.49 32.13 9.31
N VAL A 24 -2.24 32.36 9.72
CA VAL A 24 -1.16 31.36 9.64
C VAL A 24 -1.46 30.16 10.54
N SER A 25 -2.02 30.37 11.73
CA SER A 25 -2.42 29.28 12.63
C SER A 25 -3.54 28.42 12.05
N VAL A 26 -4.54 29.03 11.42
CA VAL A 26 -5.65 28.29 10.76
C VAL A 26 -5.16 27.52 9.56
N ILE A 27 -4.29 28.10 8.74
CA ILE A 27 -3.69 27.41 7.57
C ILE A 27 -2.81 26.24 8.02
N GLY A 28 -2.01 26.43 9.08
CA GLY A 28 -1.18 25.36 9.65
C GLY A 28 -2.02 24.19 10.18
N LEU A 29 -3.17 24.48 10.79
CA LEU A 29 -4.09 23.47 11.32
C LEU A 29 -4.79 22.69 10.19
N LEU A 30 -5.16 23.37 9.11
CA LEU A 30 -5.75 22.72 7.92
C LEU A 30 -4.75 21.83 7.17
N ILE A 31 -3.50 22.28 7.04
CA ILE A 31 -2.43 21.49 6.40
C ILE A 31 -2.09 20.27 7.28
N GLY A 32 -2.00 20.45 8.60
CA GLY A 32 -1.73 19.36 9.55
C GLY A 32 -2.83 18.29 9.53
N ALA A 33 -4.11 18.69 9.51
CA ALA A 33 -5.24 17.76 9.40
C ALA A 33 -5.26 17.02 8.04
N GLY A 34 -4.90 17.70 6.95
CA GLY A 34 -4.83 17.10 5.62
C GLY A 34 -3.74 16.02 5.50
N ILE A 35 -2.59 16.23 6.10
CA ILE A 35 -1.48 15.25 6.09
C ILE A 35 -1.85 14.01 6.91
N ILE A 36 -2.50 14.17 8.07
CA ILE A 36 -2.95 13.03 8.90
C ILE A 36 -3.99 12.20 8.16
N PHE A 37 -4.87 12.83 7.37
CA PHE A 37 -5.90 12.12 6.60
C PHE A 37 -5.32 11.29 5.44
N MET A 38 -4.21 11.71 4.82
CA MET A 38 -3.56 10.96 3.72
C MET A 38 -2.80 9.71 4.17
N VAL A 39 -2.35 9.63 5.42
CA VAL A 39 -1.58 8.49 5.92
C VAL A 39 -2.46 7.28 6.28
N HIS A 40 -3.78 7.46 6.45
CA HIS A 40 -4.70 6.40 6.86
C HIS A 40 -5.33 5.60 5.71
N SER A 41 -4.94 5.84 4.46
CA SER A 41 -5.51 5.15 3.29
C SER A 41 -4.64 4.03 2.72
N ALA A 42 -3.81 3.37 3.54
CA ALA A 42 -3.30 2.04 3.22
C ALA A 42 -4.41 1.02 3.52
N SER A 43 -5.49 1.08 2.76
CA SER A 43 -6.56 0.10 2.82
C SER A 43 -6.03 -1.20 2.22
N ASP A 44 -5.70 -2.16 3.06
CA ASP A 44 -5.59 -3.57 2.68
C ASP A 44 -6.97 -4.03 2.17
N LYS A 45 -7.18 -3.86 0.87
CA LYS A 45 -8.35 -4.47 0.22
C LYS A 45 -8.28 -5.96 0.44
N PRO A 46 -9.37 -6.60 0.90
CA PRO A 46 -9.40 -8.05 1.03
C PRO A 46 -9.04 -8.69 -0.31
N ILE A 47 -7.94 -9.43 -0.33
CA ILE A 47 -7.40 -10.00 -1.55
C ILE A 47 -8.16 -11.30 -1.81
N LYS A 48 -8.86 -11.35 -2.93
CA LYS A 48 -9.41 -12.59 -3.46
C LYS A 48 -8.26 -13.36 -4.11
N ALA A 49 -7.53 -14.13 -3.32
CA ALA A 49 -6.46 -14.95 -3.86
C ALA A 49 -7.03 -16.16 -4.59
N ASP A 50 -6.58 -16.39 -5.81
CA ASP A 50 -6.91 -17.56 -6.61
C ASP A 50 -5.87 -18.66 -6.45
N MET A 51 -4.67 -18.32 -5.95
CA MET A 51 -3.55 -19.25 -5.79
C MET A 51 -2.72 -18.90 -4.56
N GLU A 52 -2.31 -19.94 -3.84
CA GLU A 52 -1.32 -19.89 -2.77
C GLU A 52 -0.05 -20.61 -3.22
N ILE A 53 1.10 -19.96 -3.06
CA ILE A 53 2.41 -20.51 -3.37
C ILE A 53 3.21 -20.52 -2.07
N ASN A 54 3.59 -21.70 -1.60
CA ASN A 54 4.46 -21.81 -0.43
C ASN A 54 5.91 -21.60 -0.85
N VAL A 55 6.54 -20.59 -0.23
CA VAL A 55 7.92 -20.18 -0.52
C VAL A 55 8.71 -20.13 0.77
N PRO A 56 9.40 -21.23 1.12
CA PRO A 56 10.26 -21.25 2.30
C PRO A 56 11.34 -20.17 2.22
N GLY A 57 11.61 -19.51 3.36
CA GLY A 57 12.56 -18.40 3.43
C GLY A 57 11.97 -17.01 3.14
N LEU A 58 10.67 -16.90 2.89
CA LEU A 58 9.96 -15.63 2.81
C LEU A 58 9.72 -15.10 4.24
N VAL A 59 10.71 -14.42 4.81
CA VAL A 59 10.71 -13.98 6.22
C VAL A 59 10.39 -12.51 6.41
N CYS A 60 10.30 -11.71 5.33
CA CYS A 60 9.99 -10.29 5.39
C CYS A 60 9.23 -9.80 4.16
N SER A 61 8.45 -8.71 4.31
CA SER A 61 7.67 -8.13 3.21
C SER A 61 8.56 -7.62 2.07
N SER A 62 9.71 -7.03 2.41
CA SER A 62 10.70 -6.56 1.43
C SER A 62 11.35 -7.71 0.66
N CYS A 63 11.50 -8.88 1.29
CA CYS A 63 12.02 -10.09 0.65
C CYS A 63 11.11 -10.54 -0.51
N GLY A 64 9.80 -10.38 -0.36
CA GLY A 64 8.82 -10.70 -1.39
C GLY A 64 8.78 -9.75 -2.60
N LEU A 65 9.40 -8.56 -2.52
CA LEU A 65 9.33 -7.57 -3.59
C LEU A 65 9.92 -8.09 -4.92
N GLY A 66 10.96 -8.90 -4.87
CA GLY A 66 11.53 -9.55 -6.05
C GLY A 66 10.51 -10.47 -6.72
N ILE A 67 9.85 -11.32 -5.95
CA ILE A 67 8.80 -12.23 -6.42
C ILE A 67 7.64 -11.43 -7.02
N LYS A 68 7.17 -10.40 -6.29
CA LYS A 68 6.10 -9.50 -6.76
C LYS A 68 6.46 -8.85 -8.09
N LYS A 69 7.69 -8.36 -8.23
CA LYS A 69 8.18 -7.72 -9.46
C LYS A 69 8.12 -8.66 -10.67
N PHE A 70 8.50 -9.93 -10.51
CA PHE A 70 8.49 -10.89 -11.61
C PHE A 70 7.08 -11.38 -11.93
N LEU A 71 6.27 -11.70 -10.93
CA LEU A 71 4.89 -12.15 -11.13
C LEU A 71 4.01 -11.05 -11.75
N LYS A 72 4.15 -9.81 -11.30
CA LYS A 72 3.37 -8.67 -11.82
C LYS A 72 3.69 -8.28 -13.28
N ARG A 73 4.75 -8.80 -13.86
CA ARG A 73 5.05 -8.62 -15.29
C ARG A 73 4.18 -9.50 -16.19
N GLU A 74 3.58 -10.53 -15.62
CA GLU A 74 2.70 -11.41 -16.36
C GLU A 74 1.32 -10.78 -16.52
N ILE A 75 0.83 -10.74 -17.75
CA ILE A 75 -0.45 -10.09 -18.12
C ILE A 75 -1.66 -10.68 -17.38
N ASN A 76 -1.55 -11.94 -16.97
CA ASN A 76 -2.62 -12.65 -16.29
C ASN A 76 -2.63 -12.41 -14.77
N VAL A 77 -1.62 -11.74 -14.19
CA VAL A 77 -1.50 -11.50 -12.76
C VAL A 77 -2.06 -10.11 -12.43
N LYS A 78 -3.18 -10.10 -11.71
CA LYS A 78 -3.86 -8.89 -11.26
C LYS A 78 -3.26 -8.33 -9.97
N TYR A 79 -3.04 -9.20 -8.98
CA TYR A 79 -2.50 -8.79 -7.69
C TYR A 79 -1.61 -9.87 -7.06
N VAL A 80 -0.62 -9.42 -6.27
CA VAL A 80 0.28 -10.30 -5.50
C VAL A 80 0.41 -9.75 -4.08
N ALA A 81 0.14 -10.59 -3.10
CA ALA A 81 0.33 -10.30 -1.68
C ALA A 81 1.14 -11.41 -0.99
N PHE A 82 1.51 -11.16 0.25
CA PHE A 82 2.32 -12.06 1.04
C PHE A 82 1.69 -12.30 2.40
N ASN A 83 1.67 -13.55 2.81
CA ASN A 83 1.50 -13.94 4.20
C ASN A 83 2.85 -14.44 4.73
N ILE A 84 3.55 -13.54 5.43
CA ILE A 84 4.91 -13.82 5.92
C ILE A 84 4.90 -14.90 7.00
N THR A 85 3.90 -14.91 7.87
CA THR A 85 3.77 -15.87 8.96
C THR A 85 3.68 -17.31 8.45
N GLU A 86 2.96 -17.51 7.35
CA GLU A 86 2.78 -18.82 6.71
C GLU A 86 3.73 -19.04 5.54
N GLN A 87 4.61 -18.08 5.22
CA GLN A 87 5.53 -18.11 4.09
C GLN A 87 4.81 -18.35 2.75
N LEU A 88 3.66 -17.68 2.57
CA LEU A 88 2.82 -17.82 1.39
C LEU A 88 2.87 -16.57 0.53
N VAL A 89 2.92 -16.79 -0.79
CA VAL A 89 2.64 -15.79 -1.80
C VAL A 89 1.23 -16.02 -2.32
N LEU A 90 0.40 -15.01 -2.21
CA LEU A 90 -0.99 -15.00 -2.62
C LEU A 90 -1.10 -14.31 -3.98
N VAL A 91 -1.66 -14.98 -4.96
CA VAL A 91 -1.80 -14.44 -6.32
C VAL A 91 -3.27 -14.39 -6.71
N ASP A 92 -3.70 -13.21 -7.16
CA ASP A 92 -5.01 -12.98 -7.79
C ASP A 92 -4.78 -12.85 -9.29
N PHE A 93 -5.49 -13.64 -10.08
CA PHE A 93 -5.39 -13.66 -11.53
C PHE A 93 -6.49 -12.85 -12.19
N VAL A 94 -6.27 -12.50 -13.44
CA VAL A 94 -7.30 -11.88 -14.28
C VAL A 94 -8.38 -12.89 -14.61
N GLU A 95 -9.63 -12.50 -14.34
CA GLU A 95 -10.81 -13.26 -14.74
C GLU A 95 -11.36 -12.66 -16.03
N ARG A 96 -11.62 -13.52 -17.03
CA ARG A 96 -12.27 -13.15 -18.29
C ARG A 96 -13.40 -14.14 -18.57
N ASP A 97 -14.58 -13.59 -18.80
CA ASP A 97 -15.78 -14.39 -19.11
C ASP A 97 -16.09 -15.49 -18.06
N GLY A 98 -15.89 -15.18 -16.78
CA GLY A 98 -16.09 -16.12 -15.67
C GLY A 98 -15.00 -17.19 -15.54
N THR A 99 -13.92 -17.09 -16.34
CA THR A 99 -12.79 -18.03 -16.31
C THR A 99 -11.54 -17.34 -15.78
N VAL A 100 -10.89 -17.92 -14.77
CA VAL A 100 -9.64 -17.44 -14.22
C VAL A 100 -8.48 -17.87 -15.12
N LEU A 101 -7.71 -16.92 -15.60
CA LEU A 101 -6.57 -17.15 -16.49
C LEU A 101 -5.30 -17.50 -15.70
N TYR A 102 -5.21 -18.74 -15.24
CA TYR A 102 -4.06 -19.20 -14.47
C TYR A 102 -2.77 -19.23 -15.31
N LEU A 103 -1.64 -18.91 -14.68
CA LEU A 103 -0.32 -19.25 -15.20
C LEU A 103 -0.03 -20.75 -15.03
N LYS A 104 0.78 -21.31 -15.94
CA LYS A 104 1.32 -22.66 -15.77
C LYS A 104 2.23 -22.71 -14.54
N ASN A 105 2.17 -23.82 -13.80
CA ASN A 105 2.96 -24.00 -12.58
C ASN A 105 4.47 -23.87 -12.85
N ASP A 106 4.96 -24.45 -13.95
CA ASP A 106 6.38 -24.37 -14.33
C ASP A 106 6.85 -22.93 -14.51
N LYS A 107 6.00 -22.08 -15.10
CA LYS A 107 6.31 -20.66 -15.28
C LYS A 107 6.36 -19.92 -13.93
N ILE A 108 5.45 -20.22 -13.02
CA ILE A 108 5.44 -19.67 -11.66
C ILE A 108 6.72 -20.06 -10.91
N ILE A 109 7.09 -21.34 -10.95
CA ILE A 109 8.31 -21.84 -10.33
C ILE A 109 9.54 -21.13 -10.90
N ALA A 110 9.61 -20.98 -12.23
CA ALA A 110 10.72 -20.28 -12.88
C ALA A 110 10.82 -18.79 -12.45
N LEU A 111 9.69 -18.10 -12.31
CA LEU A 111 9.65 -16.69 -11.87
C LEU A 111 10.07 -16.52 -10.42
N VAL A 112 9.62 -17.41 -9.52
CA VAL A 112 10.00 -17.41 -8.12
C VAL A 112 11.48 -17.75 -7.96
N LYS A 113 11.98 -18.73 -8.70
CA LYS A 113 13.40 -19.11 -8.75
C LYS A 113 14.27 -17.96 -9.27
N LYS A 114 13.79 -17.22 -10.27
CA LYS A 114 14.47 -16.01 -10.77
C LYS A 114 14.56 -14.90 -9.74
N ALA A 115 13.64 -14.87 -8.76
CA ALA A 115 13.70 -13.97 -7.62
C ALA A 115 14.64 -14.46 -6.49
N GLY A 116 15.27 -15.62 -6.65
CA GLY A 116 16.19 -16.20 -5.69
C GLY A 116 15.53 -17.11 -4.63
N TYR A 117 14.29 -17.57 -4.88
CA TYR A 117 13.53 -18.41 -3.96
C TYR A 117 13.15 -19.74 -4.59
N GLU A 118 12.83 -20.72 -3.72
CA GLU A 118 12.30 -22.00 -4.15
C GLU A 118 10.82 -22.13 -3.80
N VAL A 119 10.08 -22.86 -4.65
CA VAL A 119 8.67 -23.15 -4.41
C VAL A 119 8.55 -24.54 -3.81
N LYS A 120 7.95 -24.63 -2.62
CA LYS A 120 7.65 -25.91 -1.97
C LYS A 120 6.37 -26.54 -2.48
N SER A 121 5.32 -25.73 -2.65
CA SER A 121 4.04 -26.20 -3.15
C SER A 121 3.23 -25.06 -3.77
N ILE A 122 2.34 -25.41 -4.71
CA ILE A 122 1.39 -24.49 -5.33
C ILE A 122 -0.01 -25.07 -5.12
N LYS A 123 -0.91 -24.28 -4.58
CA LYS A 123 -2.30 -24.63 -4.36
C LYS A 123 -3.21 -23.63 -5.05
N ARG A 124 -4.09 -24.11 -5.91
CA ARG A 124 -5.18 -23.29 -6.48
C ARG A 124 -6.34 -23.27 -5.51
N LEU A 125 -6.92 -22.08 -5.35
CA LEU A 125 -8.07 -21.87 -4.47
C LEU A 125 -9.33 -21.83 -5.33
N ASP A 126 -10.29 -22.75 -5.05
CA ASP A 126 -11.61 -22.67 -5.64
C ASP A 126 -12.32 -21.46 -5.02
N ASN A 127 -12.62 -20.46 -5.85
CA ASN A 127 -13.28 -19.21 -5.44
C ASN A 127 -14.70 -19.39 -4.87
N LYS A 128 -15.21 -20.62 -4.82
CA LYS A 128 -16.54 -20.94 -4.21
C LYS A 128 -16.49 -21.08 -2.69
N LYS A 129 -15.31 -21.19 -2.06
CA LYS A 129 -15.16 -21.22 -0.59
C LYS A 129 -14.67 -19.85 -0.08
N PRO A 130 -15.26 -19.31 1.02
CA PRO A 130 -14.76 -18.07 1.60
C PRO A 130 -13.27 -18.23 1.93
N ASN A 131 -12.48 -17.34 1.35
CA ASN A 131 -11.05 -17.36 1.55
C ASN A 131 -10.74 -17.07 3.02
N ARG A 132 -9.83 -17.81 3.63
CA ARG A 132 -9.37 -17.69 5.01
C ARG A 132 -8.91 -16.26 5.36
N TYR A 133 -8.49 -15.49 4.36
CA TYR A 133 -7.97 -14.12 4.49
C TYR A 133 -9.03 -13.03 4.32
N ASN A 134 -10.28 -13.39 4.02
CA ASN A 134 -11.42 -12.46 3.89
C ASN A 134 -12.31 -12.47 5.13
N LYS A 135 -11.81 -12.92 6.30
CA LYS A 135 -12.59 -12.83 7.54
C LYS A 135 -12.56 -11.36 8.03
N PRO A 136 -13.75 -10.76 8.30
CA PRO A 136 -13.85 -9.39 8.81
C PRO A 136 -13.18 -9.23 10.16
#